data_7732d7b433a6ab7969de825d38aca5e3
#
_entry.id   7732d7b433a6ab7969de825d38aca5e3
#
_cell.length_a   1.000
_cell.length_b   1.000
_cell.length_c   1.000
_cell.angle_alpha   90.00
_cell.angle_beta   90.00
_cell.angle_gamma   90.00
#
_symmetry.space_group_name_H-M   'P 1'
#
loop_
_entity.id
_entity.type
_entity.pdbx_description
1 polymer ?
#
loop_
_entity_poly.entity_id
_entity_poly.type
_entity_poly.pdbx_seq_one_letter_code
_entity_poly.pdbx_strand_id
1 'polypeptide(L)'
;KLREDSKAMLVLLDDVGKLASYVEVPDVAYELLEVNDKPMTIIYPNAKNLAKNLIAQDQTIGIRITSETFTKALLYRFRKPIVSTSANISGEPSPRCFAEISEVVKAAVDYVVDFRQEETTNPAPSSIIKLDVGGKIQIIRK
;
A
#
# COMPACT_ATOMS: atom_id res chain seq x y z
N LYS A 1 6.99 -11.38 -8.80
CA LYS A 1 8.20 -10.62 -8.46
C LYS A 1 9.02 -11.40 -7.45
N LEU A 2 10.25 -11.79 -7.80
CA LEU A 2 11.21 -12.33 -6.83
C LEU A 2 11.62 -11.18 -5.92
N ARG A 3 11.09 -11.15 -4.73
CA ARG A 3 11.36 -10.12 -3.74
C ARG A 3 12.10 -10.76 -2.58
N GLU A 4 13.17 -10.12 -2.11
CA GLU A 4 13.73 -10.45 -0.81
C GLU A 4 12.66 -10.29 0.25
N ASP A 5 12.55 -11.26 1.15
CA ASP A 5 11.54 -11.31 2.24
C ASP A 5 11.56 -10.09 3.18
N SER A 6 12.57 -9.23 3.05
CA SER A 6 12.78 -8.06 3.91
C SER A 6 11.96 -6.81 3.55
N LYS A 7 11.31 -6.75 2.37
CA LYS A 7 10.50 -5.58 1.97
C LYS A 7 9.03 -5.88 2.11
N ALA A 8 8.41 -5.41 3.17
CA ALA A 8 6.98 -5.51 3.41
C ALA A 8 6.17 -5.05 2.19
N MET A 9 5.21 -5.86 1.77
CA MET A 9 4.22 -5.46 0.77
C MET A 9 3.19 -4.54 1.42
N LEU A 10 2.63 -3.66 0.62
CA LEU A 10 1.58 -2.74 1.04
C LEU A 10 0.20 -3.33 0.72
N VAL A 11 -0.74 -3.15 1.62
CA VAL A 11 -2.14 -3.50 1.40
C VAL A 11 -2.96 -2.24 1.16
N LEU A 12 -3.81 -2.28 0.15
CA LEU A 12 -4.75 -1.20 -0.16
C LEU A 12 -6.16 -1.55 0.30
N LEU A 13 -6.82 -0.57 0.91
CA LEU A 13 -8.25 -0.57 1.25
C LEU A 13 -8.92 0.68 0.67
N ASP A 14 -10.21 0.59 0.42
CA ASP A 14 -11.06 1.69 -0.10
C ASP A 14 -11.75 2.49 1.01
N ASP A 15 -11.80 1.94 2.24
CA ASP A 15 -12.56 2.53 3.34
C ASP A 15 -11.87 2.28 4.69
N VAL A 16 -11.82 3.34 5.52
CA VAL A 16 -11.22 3.29 6.86
C VAL A 16 -11.96 2.34 7.81
N GLY A 17 -13.27 2.20 7.65
CA GLY A 17 -14.07 1.29 8.47
C GLY A 17 -13.73 -0.18 8.30
N LYS A 18 -12.97 -0.55 7.24
CA LYS A 18 -12.50 -1.91 7.00
C LYS A 18 -11.21 -2.26 7.77
N LEU A 19 -10.48 -1.27 8.31
CA LEU A 19 -9.19 -1.47 8.98
C LEU A 19 -9.25 -2.49 10.11
N ALA A 20 -10.23 -2.38 10.99
CA ALA A 20 -10.38 -3.24 12.16
C ALA A 20 -10.57 -4.74 11.84
N SER A 21 -10.93 -5.06 10.59
CA SER A 21 -10.99 -6.43 10.10
C SER A 21 -9.62 -7.05 9.86
N TYR A 22 -8.57 -6.22 9.67
CA TYR A 22 -7.24 -6.67 9.25
C TYR A 22 -6.12 -6.35 10.23
N VAL A 23 -6.32 -5.39 11.13
CA VAL A 23 -5.31 -4.94 12.09
C VAL A 23 -5.95 -4.52 13.41
N GLU A 24 -5.14 -4.35 14.44
CA GLU A 24 -5.50 -3.56 15.60
C GLU A 24 -5.28 -2.09 15.27
N VAL A 25 -6.32 -1.26 15.43
CA VAL A 25 -6.31 0.15 15.01
C VAL A 25 -6.23 1.03 16.27
N PRO A 26 -5.07 1.63 16.59
CA PRO A 26 -4.99 2.63 17.64
C PRO A 26 -5.84 3.87 17.31
N ASP A 27 -6.46 4.50 18.29
CA ASP A 27 -7.37 5.66 18.09
C ASP A 27 -6.71 6.79 17.30
N VAL A 28 -5.44 7.06 17.56
CA VAL A 28 -4.65 8.06 16.83
C VAL A 28 -4.59 7.82 15.32
N ALA A 29 -4.79 6.58 14.86
CA ALA A 29 -4.80 6.27 13.43
C ALA A 29 -5.98 6.92 12.71
N TYR A 30 -7.14 6.96 13.34
CA TYR A 30 -8.34 7.61 12.78
C TYR A 30 -8.14 9.12 12.66
N GLU A 31 -7.58 9.76 13.70
CA GLU A 31 -7.26 11.19 13.68
C GLU A 31 -6.26 11.52 12.56
N LEU A 32 -5.21 10.73 12.42
CA LEU A 32 -4.20 10.91 11.37
C LEU A 32 -4.79 10.76 9.95
N LEU A 33 -5.70 9.80 9.76
CA LEU A 33 -6.35 9.58 8.46
C LEU A 33 -7.35 10.67 8.12
N GLU A 34 -8.01 11.26 9.13
CA GLU A 34 -8.98 12.35 8.94
C GLU A 34 -8.31 13.67 8.55
N VAL A 35 -7.19 14.00 9.19
CA VAL A 35 -6.51 15.30 8.96
C VAL A 35 -5.54 15.27 7.77
N ASN A 36 -5.24 14.11 7.22
CA ASN A 36 -4.23 13.96 6.17
C ASN A 36 -4.88 13.91 4.78
N ASP A 37 -4.56 14.88 3.94
CA ASP A 37 -5.02 15.01 2.55
C ASP A 37 -4.09 14.34 1.51
N LYS A 38 -2.93 13.84 1.95
CA LYS A 38 -1.90 13.24 1.08
C LYS A 38 -1.88 11.71 1.21
N PRO A 39 -1.41 10.99 0.18
CA PRO A 39 -1.25 9.54 0.27
C PRO A 39 -0.35 9.14 1.44
N MET A 40 -0.89 8.45 2.43
CA MET A 40 -0.18 7.99 3.62
C MET A 40 -0.31 6.47 3.77
N THR A 41 0.79 5.84 4.13
CA THR A 41 0.82 4.43 4.53
C THR A 41 1.06 4.35 6.02
N ILE A 42 0.22 3.62 6.73
CA ILE A 42 0.40 3.36 8.15
C ILE A 42 0.76 1.89 8.34
N ILE A 43 1.84 1.62 9.05
CA ILE A 43 2.24 0.28 9.48
C ILE A 43 1.54 0.03 10.83
N TYR A 44 0.61 -0.91 10.82
CA TYR A 44 -0.22 -1.26 11.98
C TYR A 44 0.28 -2.51 12.67
N PRO A 45 0.06 -2.64 13.99
CA PRO A 45 0.33 -3.85 14.76
C PRO A 45 -0.77 -4.91 14.56
N ASN A 46 -0.48 -6.12 15.00
CA ASN A 46 -1.43 -7.22 15.14
C ASN A 46 -2.26 -7.51 13.88
N ALA A 47 -1.53 -7.70 12.75
CA ALA A 47 -2.13 -8.05 11.47
C ALA A 47 -2.88 -9.39 11.53
N LYS A 48 -4.08 -9.42 10.95
CA LYS A 48 -4.97 -10.60 10.91
C LYS A 48 -5.73 -10.68 9.59
N ASN A 49 -6.30 -11.83 9.28
CA ASN A 49 -7.14 -12.05 8.10
C ASN A 49 -6.46 -11.71 6.76
N LEU A 50 -5.14 -11.76 6.73
CA LEU A 50 -4.30 -11.55 5.55
C LEU A 50 -3.43 -12.80 5.32
N ALA A 51 -2.88 -12.94 4.13
CA ALA A 51 -1.96 -14.01 3.81
C ALA A 51 -0.68 -13.90 4.68
N LYS A 52 -0.24 -15.01 5.24
CA LYS A 52 0.88 -15.03 6.21
C LYS A 52 2.17 -14.43 5.66
N ASN A 53 2.42 -14.61 4.37
CA ASN A 53 3.61 -14.07 3.67
C ASN A 53 3.57 -12.55 3.44
N LEU A 54 2.47 -11.88 3.75
CA LEU A 54 2.35 -10.43 3.74
C LEU A 54 2.69 -9.79 5.08
N ILE A 55 2.51 -10.55 6.16
CA ILE A 55 2.67 -10.08 7.52
C ILE A 55 4.15 -10.13 7.88
N ALA A 56 4.69 -9.04 8.41
CA ALA A 56 6.08 -8.99 8.87
C ALA A 56 6.30 -9.90 10.09
N GLN A 57 7.55 -10.23 10.39
CA GLN A 57 7.89 -11.08 11.54
C GLN A 57 7.41 -10.52 12.89
N ASP A 58 7.37 -9.19 13.00
CA ASP A 58 6.85 -8.47 14.17
C ASP A 58 5.32 -8.33 14.17
N GLN A 59 4.62 -9.11 13.33
CA GLN A 59 3.17 -9.10 13.16
C GLN A 59 2.61 -7.77 12.66
N THR A 60 3.42 -6.93 12.04
CA THR A 60 2.96 -5.67 11.46
C THR A 60 2.68 -5.79 9.97
N ILE A 61 1.85 -4.87 9.47
CA ILE A 61 1.52 -4.73 8.04
C ILE A 61 1.30 -3.27 7.66
N GLY A 62 1.84 -2.86 6.51
CA GLY A 62 1.55 -1.54 5.94
C GLY A 62 0.21 -1.52 5.23
N ILE A 63 -0.69 -0.63 5.62
CA ILE A 63 -1.97 -0.43 4.95
C ILE A 63 -2.09 1.03 4.51
N ARG A 64 -2.67 1.22 3.32
CA ARG A 64 -3.06 2.52 2.79
C ARG A 64 -4.53 2.53 2.44
N ILE A 65 -5.25 3.52 2.94
CA ILE A 65 -6.58 3.85 2.43
C ILE A 65 -6.38 4.66 1.16
N THR A 66 -6.85 4.14 0.03
CA THR A 66 -6.67 4.82 -1.25
C THR A 66 -7.79 5.83 -1.51
N SER A 67 -7.43 7.03 -1.94
CA SER A 67 -8.34 8.06 -2.46
C SER A 67 -8.39 8.08 -3.99
N GLU A 68 -7.48 7.35 -4.66
CA GLU A 68 -7.42 7.28 -6.12
C GLU A 68 -8.69 6.60 -6.67
N THR A 69 -9.38 7.29 -7.57
CA THR A 69 -10.76 6.95 -7.99
C THR A 69 -10.87 5.56 -8.60
N PHE A 70 -9.95 5.19 -9.52
CA PHE A 70 -10.00 3.88 -10.16
C PHE A 70 -9.75 2.75 -9.15
N THR A 71 -8.69 2.88 -8.36
CA THR A 71 -8.30 1.85 -7.37
C THR A 71 -9.38 1.70 -6.29
N LYS A 72 -9.99 2.82 -5.86
CA LYS A 72 -11.09 2.81 -4.90
C LYS A 72 -12.32 2.08 -5.46
N ALA A 73 -12.69 2.36 -6.71
CA ALA A 73 -13.79 1.68 -7.39
C ALA A 73 -13.52 0.18 -7.59
N LEU A 74 -12.28 -0.18 -7.92
CA LEU A 74 -11.84 -1.57 -8.04
C LEU A 74 -11.99 -2.31 -6.70
N LEU A 75 -11.46 -1.76 -5.61
CA LEU A 75 -11.54 -2.32 -4.26
C LEU A 75 -12.99 -2.48 -3.78
N TYR A 76 -13.83 -1.47 -4.05
CA TYR A 76 -15.25 -1.51 -3.72
C TYR A 76 -15.97 -2.68 -4.40
N ARG A 77 -15.68 -2.93 -5.68
CA ARG A 77 -16.26 -4.05 -6.45
C ARG A 77 -15.64 -5.40 -6.07
N PHE A 78 -14.34 -5.44 -5.86
CA PHE A 78 -13.61 -6.65 -5.50
C PHE A 78 -13.91 -7.13 -4.07
N ARG A 79 -14.26 -6.21 -3.18
CA ARG A 79 -14.63 -6.46 -1.77
C ARG A 79 -13.56 -7.15 -0.93
N LYS A 80 -12.31 -7.09 -1.35
CA LYS A 80 -11.15 -7.64 -0.63
C LYS A 80 -9.98 -6.67 -0.71
N PRO A 81 -9.03 -6.74 0.24
CA PRO A 81 -7.78 -5.98 0.13
C PRO A 81 -7.00 -6.35 -1.11
N ILE A 82 -6.28 -5.40 -1.68
CA ILE A 82 -5.37 -5.62 -2.80
C ILE A 82 -3.94 -5.39 -2.33
N VAL A 83 -3.06 -6.34 -2.65
CA VAL A 83 -1.63 -6.19 -2.40
C VAL A 83 -1.02 -5.26 -3.44
N SER A 84 -0.24 -4.30 -2.99
CA SER A 84 0.41 -3.32 -3.85
C SER A 84 1.93 -3.32 -3.65
N THR A 85 2.64 -3.18 -4.74
CA THR A 85 4.10 -3.01 -4.76
C THR A 85 4.49 -2.15 -5.96
N SER A 86 5.71 -1.61 -5.96
CA SER A 86 6.24 -0.88 -7.11
C SER A 86 6.40 -1.80 -8.33
N ALA A 87 6.17 -1.25 -9.53
CA ALA A 87 6.21 -1.99 -10.80
C ALA A 87 7.65 -2.09 -11.38
N ASN A 88 8.61 -2.54 -10.55
CA ASN A 88 10.02 -2.74 -10.93
C ASN A 88 10.52 -4.12 -10.50
N ILE A 89 11.60 -4.59 -11.06
CA ILE A 89 12.34 -5.75 -10.57
C ILE A 89 12.99 -5.37 -9.22
N SER A 90 13.14 -6.35 -8.31
CA SER A 90 13.77 -6.09 -7.01
C SER A 90 15.19 -5.58 -7.19
N GLY A 91 15.55 -4.49 -6.50
CA GLY A 91 16.85 -3.82 -6.62
C GLY A 91 16.92 -2.72 -7.68
N GLU A 92 15.98 -2.68 -8.63
CA GLU A 92 15.92 -1.61 -9.63
C GLU A 92 15.16 -0.38 -9.10
N PRO A 93 15.41 0.81 -9.67
CA PRO A 93 14.62 2.00 -9.35
C PRO A 93 13.13 1.82 -9.65
N SER A 94 12.28 2.43 -8.84
CA SER A 94 10.84 2.46 -9.13
C SER A 94 10.55 3.36 -10.32
N PRO A 95 9.71 2.92 -11.30
CA PRO A 95 9.34 3.73 -12.43
C PRO A 95 8.49 4.92 -11.96
N ARG A 96 8.66 6.07 -12.62
CA ARG A 96 7.93 7.31 -12.33
C ARG A 96 6.58 7.38 -13.07
N CYS A 97 6.51 6.73 -14.22
CA CYS A 97 5.32 6.67 -15.06
C CYS A 97 5.24 5.32 -15.77
N PHE A 98 4.13 5.06 -16.46
CA PHE A 98 3.89 3.79 -17.15
C PHE A 98 4.95 3.49 -18.22
N ALA A 99 5.40 4.49 -18.97
CA ALA A 99 6.40 4.33 -20.03
C ALA A 99 7.76 3.83 -19.50
N GLU A 100 8.09 4.09 -18.23
CA GLU A 100 9.33 3.62 -17.59
C GLU A 100 9.24 2.20 -17.02
N ILE A 101 8.05 1.59 -17.00
CA ILE A 101 7.91 0.18 -16.58
C ILE A 101 8.56 -0.72 -17.63
N SER A 102 9.52 -1.56 -17.19
CA SER A 102 10.22 -2.45 -18.11
C SER A 102 9.26 -3.43 -18.78
N GLU A 103 9.55 -3.77 -20.04
CA GLU A 103 8.75 -4.75 -20.81
C GLU A 103 8.73 -6.12 -20.13
N VAL A 104 9.80 -6.47 -19.41
CA VAL A 104 9.87 -7.71 -18.61
C VAL A 104 8.79 -7.74 -17.54
N VAL A 105 8.55 -6.62 -16.83
CA VAL A 105 7.49 -6.53 -15.82
C VAL A 105 6.12 -6.57 -16.49
N LYS A 106 5.92 -5.85 -17.60
CA LYS A 106 4.65 -5.83 -18.33
C LYS A 106 4.28 -7.20 -18.88
N ALA A 107 5.25 -7.94 -19.41
CA ALA A 107 5.04 -9.29 -19.94
C ALA A 107 4.84 -10.36 -18.84
N ALA A 108 5.27 -10.11 -17.62
CA ALA A 108 5.19 -11.05 -16.50
C ALA A 108 3.89 -10.94 -15.68
N VAL A 109 2.97 -10.05 -16.03
CA VAL A 109 1.67 -9.91 -15.35
C VAL A 109 0.55 -10.49 -16.21
N ASP A 110 -0.51 -10.96 -15.58
CA ASP A 110 -1.68 -11.51 -16.28
C ASP A 110 -2.52 -10.43 -16.96
N TYR A 111 -2.46 -9.20 -16.45
CA TYR A 111 -3.22 -8.08 -16.99
C TYR A 111 -2.53 -6.74 -16.75
N VAL A 112 -2.50 -5.91 -17.77
CA VAL A 112 -2.05 -4.52 -17.72
C VAL A 112 -3.27 -3.62 -17.85
N VAL A 113 -3.51 -2.77 -16.84
CA VAL A 113 -4.66 -1.86 -16.82
C VAL A 113 -4.50 -0.79 -17.88
N ASP A 114 -5.46 -0.67 -18.79
CA ASP A 114 -5.52 0.40 -19.80
C ASP A 114 -6.21 1.64 -19.24
N PHE A 115 -5.50 2.31 -18.33
CA PHE A 115 -5.98 3.53 -17.68
C PHE A 115 -4.81 4.43 -17.28
N ARG A 116 -4.84 5.69 -17.68
CA ARG A 116 -3.85 6.73 -17.34
C ARG A 116 -2.41 6.38 -17.76
N GLN A 117 -2.23 5.59 -18.82
CA GLN A 117 -0.89 5.15 -19.27
C GLN A 117 -0.05 6.29 -19.87
N GLU A 118 -0.71 7.34 -20.38
CA GLU A 118 -0.06 8.53 -20.96
C GLU A 118 0.41 9.56 -19.92
N GLU A 119 0.11 9.31 -18.63
CA GLU A 119 0.54 10.24 -17.59
C GLU A 119 2.04 10.21 -17.36
N THR A 120 2.63 11.40 -17.39
CA THR A 120 4.07 11.61 -17.16
C THR A 120 4.36 12.27 -15.80
N THR A 121 3.31 12.47 -14.98
CA THR A 121 3.48 13.05 -13.64
C THR A 121 4.32 12.15 -12.76
N ASN A 122 5.28 12.74 -12.06
CA ASN A 122 6.10 12.04 -11.07
C ASN A 122 5.52 12.27 -9.67
N PRO A 123 4.60 11.42 -9.21
CA PRO A 123 3.98 11.60 -7.90
C PRO A 123 5.01 11.44 -6.80
N ALA A 124 4.97 12.32 -5.81
CA ALA A 124 5.78 12.16 -4.62
C ALA A 124 5.45 10.82 -3.92
N PRO A 125 6.45 10.10 -3.40
CA PRO A 125 6.19 8.91 -2.60
C PRO A 125 5.31 9.25 -1.40
N SER A 126 4.38 8.35 -1.04
CA SER A 126 3.57 8.53 0.16
C SER A 126 4.43 8.61 1.42
N SER A 127 3.99 9.36 2.41
CA SER A 127 4.54 9.26 3.76
C SER A 127 4.31 7.85 4.33
N ILE A 128 5.22 7.41 5.19
CA ILE A 128 5.10 6.14 5.91
C ILE A 128 5.32 6.39 7.39
N ILE A 129 4.36 5.99 8.21
CA ILE A 129 4.46 6.00 9.66
C ILE A 129 4.21 4.61 10.21
N LYS A 130 4.74 4.30 11.38
CA LYS A 130 4.47 3.07 12.13
C LYS A 130 3.79 3.43 13.44
N LEU A 131 2.74 2.72 13.77
CA LEU A 131 2.04 2.82 15.05
C LEU A 131 2.30 1.55 15.86
N ASP A 132 2.48 1.68 17.16
CA ASP A 132 2.38 0.57 18.09
C ASP A 132 0.98 0.44 18.69
N VAL A 133 0.75 -0.57 19.51
CA VAL A 133 -0.55 -0.83 20.17
C VAL A 133 -0.95 0.32 21.11
N GLY A 134 0.00 1.07 21.65
CA GLY A 134 -0.21 2.22 22.53
C GLY A 134 -0.43 3.52 21.76
N GLY A 135 -0.41 3.50 20.43
CA GLY A 135 -0.59 4.69 19.59
C GLY A 135 0.68 5.54 19.45
N LYS A 136 1.85 5.06 19.86
CA LYS A 136 3.11 5.75 19.63
C LYS A 136 3.42 5.82 18.14
N ILE A 137 3.73 7.01 17.65
CA ILE A 137 4.01 7.29 16.25
C ILE A 137 5.51 7.25 15.99
N GLN A 138 5.92 6.48 14.98
CA GLN A 138 7.27 6.50 14.43
C GLN A 138 7.23 6.88 12.95
N ILE A 139 7.92 7.94 12.57
CA ILE A 139 8.02 8.36 11.16
C ILE A 139 9.10 7.51 10.49
N ILE A 140 8.71 6.76 9.46
CA ILE A 140 9.61 5.93 8.64
C ILE A 140 10.05 6.71 7.39
N ARG A 141 9.13 7.46 6.78
CA ARG A 141 9.38 8.31 5.61
C ARG A 141 8.40 9.48 5.59
N LYS A 142 8.92 10.67 5.37
CA LYS A 142 8.13 11.90 5.13
C LYS A 142 7.71 12.00 3.67
#